data_d36badeaf8ee87c055c2e767804bbd59
#
_entry.id   d36badeaf8ee87c055c2e767804bbd59
#
_cell.length_a   1.000
_cell.length_b   1.000
_cell.length_c   1.000
_cell.angle_alpha   90.00
_cell.angle_beta   90.00
_cell.angle_gamma   90.00
#
_symmetry.space_group_name_H-M   'P 1'
#
loop_
_entity.id
_entity.type
_entity.pdbx_description
1 polymer ?
#
loop_
_entity_poly.entity_id
_entity_poly.type
_entity_poly.pdbx_seq_one_letter_code
_entity_poly.pdbx_strand_id
1 'polypeptide(L)'
;MNDPTGRRTPIRVAQVATGNLGTEMIKRLRHQPDLELVALHCYSPDKIGRDAGEIVGIEPVGVVATATVDELIAAKPDCVTFHGVFPDLDIYLPVLEAGIDLVTTADWITGHHRVANHPHPSGRTERELIAEACERGGSTFYGTGMNPGLAQILTIVHSADVTEIERVLCKESVDVSCHHSVETWNEVGFGLPVDDPRVPAMLEKYTRVFEDAVRLMADCFDLELDEVHFDYELGACTDDIDLGWYQLPKGSLGGCYLKYLGMVDDVARIEMHLEWQMTPHTAPNWNIQGCYITQIDGDPCIYSKHLILPKPGTDFSSAATFAAVGMTVTGMPALNSIRAVVDAPPGIVTSADLPLRAFAGRFAESVVGTGGTGGPGGPAESVVGTGGTGGTGGTGGTGDGA
;
A
#
# COMPACT_ATOMS: atom_id res chain seq x y z
N MET A 1 2.71 28.07 9.88
CA MET A 1 3.29 29.24 10.63
C MET A 1 4.34 28.72 11.60
N ASN A 2 5.38 29.48 11.88
CA ASN A 2 6.34 29.12 12.91
C ASN A 2 5.89 29.71 14.25
N ASP A 3 6.11 28.97 15.34
CA ASP A 3 5.89 29.49 16.70
C ASP A 3 6.97 30.56 17.05
N PRO A 4 6.83 31.24 18.17
CA PRO A 4 7.82 32.25 18.62
C PRO A 4 9.23 31.73 18.82
N THR A 5 9.42 30.37 18.85
CA THR A 5 10.72 29.73 19.01
C THR A 5 11.32 29.28 17.65
N GLY A 6 10.64 29.59 16.53
CA GLY A 6 11.02 29.18 15.16
C GLY A 6 10.67 27.75 14.80
N ARG A 7 9.94 27.03 15.68
CA ARG A 7 9.37 25.71 15.36
C ARG A 7 8.07 25.87 14.57
N ARG A 8 7.82 24.96 13.65
CA ARG A 8 6.52 24.89 12.98
C ARG A 8 5.46 24.46 13.99
N THR A 9 4.31 25.13 13.97
CA THR A 9 3.14 24.69 14.75
C THR A 9 2.76 23.27 14.29
N PRO A 10 2.57 22.30 15.20
CA PRO A 10 2.08 20.98 14.84
C PRO A 10 0.75 21.05 14.12
N ILE A 11 0.57 20.21 13.10
CA ILE A 11 -0.73 20.03 12.45
C ILE A 11 -1.63 19.22 13.39
N ARG A 12 -2.82 19.70 13.60
CA ARG A 12 -3.87 19.08 14.40
C ARG A 12 -4.52 17.96 13.58
N VAL A 13 -4.32 16.71 13.99
CA VAL A 13 -4.78 15.52 13.27
C VAL A 13 -5.90 14.85 14.03
N ALA A 14 -7.02 14.60 13.36
CA ALA A 14 -8.02 13.66 13.87
C ALA A 14 -7.85 12.32 13.12
N GLN A 15 -8.13 11.22 13.81
CA GLN A 15 -8.10 9.90 13.19
C GLN A 15 -9.48 9.26 13.21
N VAL A 16 -9.81 8.55 12.12
CA VAL A 16 -11.00 7.68 12.01
C VAL A 16 -10.56 6.22 11.94
N ALA A 17 -11.21 5.39 12.74
CA ALA A 17 -11.02 3.97 12.90
C ALA A 17 -9.78 3.54 13.71
N THR A 18 -9.96 2.42 14.42
CA THR A 18 -8.96 1.76 15.28
C THR A 18 -8.91 0.26 15.01
N GLY A 19 -9.02 -0.11 13.74
CA GLY A 19 -8.68 -1.45 13.26
C GLY A 19 -7.15 -1.70 13.33
N ASN A 20 -6.67 -2.73 12.66
CA ASN A 20 -5.24 -3.07 12.67
C ASN A 20 -4.36 -1.89 12.24
N LEU A 21 -4.70 -1.26 11.12
CA LEU A 21 -3.95 -0.12 10.58
C LEU A 21 -4.06 1.11 11.49
N GLY A 22 -5.28 1.52 11.85
CA GLY A 22 -5.50 2.69 12.71
C GLY A 22 -4.84 2.58 14.07
N THR A 23 -4.80 1.37 14.64
CA THR A 23 -4.06 1.06 15.88
C THR A 23 -2.57 1.38 15.74
N GLU A 24 -1.94 0.92 14.67
CA GLU A 24 -0.53 1.21 14.43
C GLU A 24 -0.28 2.70 14.14
N MET A 25 -1.21 3.39 13.46
CA MET A 25 -1.04 4.82 13.16
C MET A 25 -1.09 5.68 14.43
N ILE A 26 -2.00 5.43 15.37
CA ILE A 26 -2.01 6.13 16.67
C ILE A 26 -0.68 5.94 17.40
N LYS A 27 -0.14 4.71 17.43
CA LYS A 27 1.17 4.43 18.02
C LYS A 27 2.30 5.19 17.35
N ARG A 28 2.23 5.45 16.04
CA ARG A 28 3.28 6.15 15.26
C ARG A 28 3.12 7.67 15.30
N LEU A 29 1.91 8.20 15.39
CA LEU A 29 1.67 9.65 15.50
C LEU A 29 2.50 10.30 16.62
N ARG A 30 2.64 9.64 17.78
CA ARG A 30 3.46 10.16 18.90
C ARG A 30 4.94 10.37 18.56
N HIS A 31 5.43 9.77 17.47
CA HIS A 31 6.80 9.90 17.00
C HIS A 31 6.94 10.95 15.88
N GLN A 32 5.84 11.59 15.51
CA GLN A 32 5.79 12.64 14.50
C GLN A 32 5.77 14.01 15.20
N PRO A 33 6.90 14.73 15.26
CA PRO A 33 6.99 15.98 16.03
C PRO A 33 6.11 17.10 15.48
N ASP A 34 5.73 16.99 14.20
CA ASP A 34 4.95 17.99 13.49
C ASP A 34 3.44 17.68 13.46
N LEU A 35 3.00 16.60 14.12
CA LEU A 35 1.62 16.16 14.16
C LEU A 35 1.14 16.04 15.62
N GLU A 36 -0.10 16.47 15.88
CA GLU A 36 -0.76 16.35 17.19
C GLU A 36 -2.11 15.65 17.01
N LEU A 37 -2.30 14.49 17.66
CA LEU A 37 -3.61 13.83 17.69
C LEU A 37 -4.55 14.64 18.56
N VAL A 38 -5.67 15.12 18.00
CA VAL A 38 -6.65 15.96 18.72
C VAL A 38 -8.03 15.36 18.82
N ALA A 39 -8.37 14.38 17.98
CA ALA A 39 -9.64 13.66 18.03
C ALA A 39 -9.50 12.24 17.49
N LEU A 40 -10.39 11.37 17.93
CA LEU A 40 -10.50 9.99 17.45
C LEU A 40 -11.98 9.65 17.28
N HIS A 41 -12.34 9.16 16.09
CA HIS A 41 -13.66 8.58 15.83
C HIS A 41 -13.57 7.05 15.77
N CYS A 42 -14.47 6.36 16.44
CA CYS A 42 -14.58 4.90 16.46
C CYS A 42 -15.98 4.44 16.12
N TYR A 43 -16.08 3.40 15.29
CA TYR A 43 -17.34 2.73 14.97
C TYR A 43 -17.82 1.78 16.08
N SER A 44 -16.88 1.17 16.84
CA SER A 44 -17.19 0.18 17.87
C SER A 44 -17.65 0.83 19.16
N PRO A 45 -18.87 0.54 19.66
CA PRO A 45 -19.42 1.18 20.86
C PRO A 45 -18.59 0.98 22.14
N ASP A 46 -17.88 -0.16 22.25
CA ASP A 46 -17.01 -0.48 23.40
C ASP A 46 -15.75 0.38 23.49
N LYS A 47 -15.41 1.11 22.42
CA LYS A 47 -14.26 2.01 22.36
C LYS A 47 -14.63 3.46 22.65
N ILE A 48 -15.90 3.82 22.46
CA ILE A 48 -16.38 5.19 22.65
C ILE A 48 -16.25 5.59 24.13
N GLY A 49 -15.75 6.81 24.38
CA GLY A 49 -15.50 7.34 25.72
C GLY A 49 -14.18 6.86 26.35
N ARG A 50 -13.40 6.02 25.69
CA ARG A 50 -12.08 5.56 26.15
C ARG A 50 -10.96 6.38 25.53
N ASP A 51 -9.84 6.48 26.24
CA ASP A 51 -8.65 7.14 25.72
C ASP A 51 -8.04 6.38 24.54
N ALA A 52 -7.59 7.11 23.52
CA ALA A 52 -6.99 6.53 22.31
C ALA A 52 -5.77 5.68 22.62
N GLY A 53 -4.93 6.08 23.56
CA GLY A 53 -3.77 5.31 24.00
C GLY A 53 -4.18 3.98 24.62
N GLU A 54 -5.19 3.99 25.51
CA GLU A 54 -5.72 2.77 26.13
C GLU A 54 -6.30 1.79 25.09
N ILE A 55 -7.04 2.34 24.10
CA ILE A 55 -7.62 1.52 23.02
C ILE A 55 -6.54 0.75 22.24
N VAL A 56 -5.39 1.39 21.99
CA VAL A 56 -4.30 0.80 21.20
C VAL A 56 -3.19 0.17 22.04
N GLY A 57 -3.36 0.11 23.37
CA GLY A 57 -2.44 -0.57 24.29
C GLY A 57 -1.14 0.18 24.56
N ILE A 58 -1.20 1.51 24.64
CA ILE A 58 -0.10 2.37 25.08
C ILE A 58 -0.56 3.27 26.23
N GLU A 59 0.34 4.07 26.81
CA GLU A 59 -0.04 5.06 27.81
C GLU A 59 -1.10 6.04 27.27
N PRO A 60 -2.01 6.51 28.13
CA PRO A 60 -3.02 7.49 27.75
C PRO A 60 -2.42 8.70 27.03
N VAL A 61 -3.08 9.12 25.96
CA VAL A 61 -2.66 10.27 25.13
C VAL A 61 -3.54 11.50 25.33
N GLY A 62 -4.60 11.39 26.17
CA GLY A 62 -5.49 12.50 26.49
C GLY A 62 -6.57 12.78 25.44
N VAL A 63 -6.73 11.90 24.44
CA VAL A 63 -7.74 12.00 23.38
C VAL A 63 -8.77 10.90 23.56
N VAL A 64 -10.03 11.28 23.78
CA VAL A 64 -11.13 10.35 24.01
C VAL A 64 -11.83 10.04 22.70
N ALA A 65 -12.11 8.74 22.44
CA ALA A 65 -12.81 8.30 21.27
C ALA A 65 -14.28 8.76 21.26
N THR A 66 -14.73 9.29 20.12
CA THR A 66 -16.09 9.80 19.88
C THR A 66 -16.86 8.93 18.89
N ALA A 67 -18.19 9.10 18.85
CA ALA A 67 -19.11 8.30 18.06
C ALA A 67 -19.55 8.98 16.77
N THR A 68 -19.42 10.30 16.68
CA THR A 68 -20.02 11.10 15.60
C THR A 68 -18.98 11.92 14.85
N VAL A 69 -19.26 12.16 13.57
CA VAL A 69 -18.42 13.05 12.75
C VAL A 69 -18.50 14.51 13.24
N ASP A 70 -19.62 14.94 13.79
CA ASP A 70 -19.79 16.28 14.34
C ASP A 70 -18.84 16.54 15.51
N GLU A 71 -18.65 15.56 16.40
CA GLU A 71 -17.68 15.65 17.50
C GLU A 71 -16.25 15.73 16.99
N LEU A 72 -15.93 14.99 15.93
CA LEU A 72 -14.63 15.03 15.27
C LEU A 72 -14.38 16.41 14.66
N ILE A 73 -15.34 16.97 13.93
CA ILE A 73 -15.27 18.32 13.33
C ILE A 73 -15.17 19.40 14.42
N ALA A 74 -15.92 19.24 15.53
CA ALA A 74 -15.90 20.19 16.65
C ALA A 74 -14.52 20.30 17.33
N ALA A 75 -13.68 19.29 17.24
CA ALA A 75 -12.29 19.32 17.69
C ALA A 75 -11.39 20.22 16.83
N LYS A 76 -11.88 20.70 15.68
CA LYS A 76 -11.17 21.56 14.70
C LYS A 76 -9.79 21.03 14.33
N PRO A 77 -9.68 19.81 13.81
CA PRO A 77 -8.43 19.35 13.23
C PRO A 77 -8.11 20.11 11.95
N ASP A 78 -6.84 20.17 11.58
CA ASP A 78 -6.40 20.65 10.27
C ASP A 78 -6.55 19.54 9.21
N CYS A 79 -6.38 18.27 9.62
CA CYS A 79 -6.46 17.11 8.75
C CYS A 79 -7.06 15.90 9.47
N VAL A 80 -7.87 15.14 8.75
CA VAL A 80 -8.37 13.83 9.19
C VAL A 80 -7.57 12.74 8.49
N THR A 81 -7.11 11.72 9.25
CA THR A 81 -6.59 10.47 8.68
C THR A 81 -7.65 9.39 8.80
N PHE A 82 -8.03 8.80 7.68
CA PHE A 82 -9.04 7.76 7.63
C PHE A 82 -8.40 6.39 7.35
N HIS A 83 -8.59 5.45 8.28
CA HIS A 83 -8.00 4.12 8.23
C HIS A 83 -9.06 3.00 8.30
N GLY A 84 -10.26 3.28 7.78
CA GLY A 84 -11.29 2.26 7.53
C GLY A 84 -10.89 1.32 6.40
N VAL A 85 -11.63 0.23 6.24
CA VAL A 85 -11.40 -0.73 5.15
C VAL A 85 -11.88 -0.15 3.82
N PHE A 86 -13.07 0.47 3.82
CA PHE A 86 -13.69 1.06 2.64
C PHE A 86 -13.91 2.56 2.87
N PRO A 87 -13.95 3.36 1.78
CA PRO A 87 -14.37 4.76 1.85
C PRO A 87 -15.74 4.93 2.50
N ASP A 88 -15.89 5.99 3.29
CA ASP A 88 -17.13 6.32 4.01
C ASP A 88 -17.50 7.77 3.71
N LEU A 89 -18.46 7.95 2.78
CA LEU A 89 -18.91 9.27 2.37
C LEU A 89 -19.65 10.03 3.48
N ASP A 90 -20.26 9.33 4.46
CA ASP A 90 -20.90 9.96 5.61
C ASP A 90 -19.86 10.61 6.56
N ILE A 91 -18.59 10.20 6.45
CA ILE A 91 -17.46 10.85 7.12
C ILE A 91 -16.77 11.84 6.18
N TYR A 92 -16.47 11.44 4.94
CA TYR A 92 -15.66 12.24 4.02
C TYR A 92 -16.31 13.58 3.68
N LEU A 93 -17.58 13.56 3.27
CA LEU A 93 -18.24 14.78 2.79
C LEU A 93 -18.37 15.84 3.88
N PRO A 94 -18.89 15.55 5.09
CA PRO A 94 -18.98 16.57 6.15
C PRO A 94 -17.62 17.12 6.59
N VAL A 95 -16.58 16.28 6.65
CA VAL A 95 -15.21 16.69 7.01
C VAL A 95 -14.65 17.67 5.97
N LEU A 96 -14.73 17.31 4.68
CA LEU A 96 -14.24 18.15 3.60
C LEU A 96 -15.03 19.47 3.48
N GLU A 97 -16.36 19.42 3.60
CA GLU A 97 -17.22 20.61 3.59
C GLU A 97 -16.95 21.57 4.78
N ALA A 98 -16.48 21.03 5.91
CA ALA A 98 -16.06 21.82 7.05
C ALA A 98 -14.69 22.50 6.85
N GLY A 99 -14.03 22.33 5.71
CA GLY A 99 -12.72 22.90 5.41
C GLY A 99 -11.57 22.15 6.07
N ILE A 100 -11.76 20.87 6.35
CA ILE A 100 -10.76 20.00 6.96
C ILE A 100 -10.22 19.04 5.88
N ASP A 101 -8.90 19.00 5.73
CA ASP A 101 -8.26 18.10 4.77
C ASP A 101 -8.40 16.64 5.18
N LEU A 102 -8.35 15.73 4.21
CA LEU A 102 -8.52 14.30 4.47
C LEU A 102 -7.49 13.46 3.72
N VAL A 103 -6.80 12.61 4.47
CA VAL A 103 -5.89 11.58 3.93
C VAL A 103 -6.46 10.22 4.24
N THR A 104 -6.62 9.37 3.23
CA THR A 104 -7.17 8.01 3.40
C THR A 104 -6.22 6.91 2.94
N THR A 105 -6.26 5.77 3.64
CA THR A 105 -5.65 4.51 3.21
C THR A 105 -6.71 3.48 2.78
N ALA A 106 -7.97 3.87 2.76
CA ALA A 106 -9.06 3.04 2.27
C ALA A 106 -9.08 3.09 0.74
N ASP A 107 -9.39 2.00 0.12
CA ASP A 107 -9.65 1.73 -1.31
C ASP A 107 -9.80 3.00 -2.21
N TRP A 108 -8.74 3.82 -2.30
CA TRP A 108 -8.72 5.07 -3.05
C TRP A 108 -7.31 5.52 -3.41
N ILE A 109 -7.06 5.79 -4.70
CA ILE A 109 -5.85 6.47 -5.21
C ILE A 109 -6.23 7.66 -6.10
N THR A 110 -6.79 7.39 -7.27
CA THR A 110 -7.33 8.43 -8.19
C THR A 110 -8.85 8.49 -8.15
N GLY A 111 -9.50 7.43 -7.69
CA GLY A 111 -10.94 7.25 -7.59
C GLY A 111 -11.64 6.90 -8.91
N HIS A 112 -10.89 6.65 -9.99
CA HIS A 112 -11.49 6.24 -11.27
C HIS A 112 -12.15 4.87 -11.20
N HIS A 113 -11.56 3.89 -10.52
CA HIS A 113 -12.11 2.55 -10.37
C HIS A 113 -13.49 2.54 -9.69
N ARG A 114 -13.79 3.52 -8.84
CA ARG A 114 -15.05 3.62 -8.10
C ARG A 114 -16.22 4.12 -8.93
N VAL A 115 -15.97 4.80 -10.04
CA VAL A 115 -16.99 5.35 -10.94
C VAL A 115 -17.95 4.25 -11.44
N ALA A 116 -17.40 3.09 -11.82
CA ALA A 116 -18.18 1.98 -12.37
C ALA A 116 -18.80 1.05 -11.31
N ASN A 117 -18.17 0.92 -10.14
CA ASN A 117 -18.50 -0.13 -9.16
C ASN A 117 -19.38 0.33 -8.00
N HIS A 118 -19.41 1.63 -7.73
CA HIS A 118 -20.10 2.20 -6.57
C HIS A 118 -21.00 3.37 -6.96
N PRO A 119 -22.13 3.12 -7.67
CA PRO A 119 -23.06 4.17 -8.04
C PRO A 119 -23.73 4.74 -6.78
N HIS A 120 -23.55 6.02 -6.54
CA HIS A 120 -24.24 6.72 -5.45
C HIS A 120 -25.74 6.91 -5.81
N PRO A 121 -26.66 6.87 -4.82
CA PRO A 121 -28.11 7.08 -5.06
C PRO A 121 -28.46 8.40 -5.77
N SER A 122 -27.61 9.41 -5.67
CA SER A 122 -27.79 10.69 -6.38
C SER A 122 -27.55 10.60 -7.90
N GLY A 123 -27.08 9.46 -8.41
CA GLY A 123 -26.64 9.29 -9.80
C GLY A 123 -25.28 9.91 -10.11
N ARG A 124 -24.58 10.41 -9.09
CA ARG A 124 -23.23 10.99 -9.18
C ARG A 124 -22.18 9.98 -8.73
N THR A 125 -20.99 10.14 -9.22
CA THR A 125 -19.86 9.33 -8.76
C THR A 125 -19.36 9.79 -7.40
N GLU A 126 -18.74 8.90 -6.62
CA GLU A 126 -18.11 9.27 -5.35
C GLU A 126 -17.04 10.34 -5.56
N ARG A 127 -16.28 10.25 -6.66
CA ARG A 127 -15.25 11.21 -7.03
C ARG A 127 -15.82 12.62 -7.25
N GLU A 128 -16.96 12.74 -7.95
CA GLU A 128 -17.65 14.02 -8.13
C GLU A 128 -18.14 14.62 -6.80
N LEU A 129 -18.69 13.78 -5.92
CA LEU A 129 -19.16 14.22 -4.61
C LEU A 129 -18.02 14.72 -3.73
N ILE A 130 -16.89 14.01 -3.71
CA ILE A 130 -15.69 14.40 -2.96
C ILE A 130 -15.09 15.69 -3.53
N ALA A 131 -14.97 15.80 -4.86
CA ALA A 131 -14.46 17.01 -5.50
C ALA A 131 -15.28 18.25 -5.15
N GLU A 132 -16.61 18.15 -5.18
CA GLU A 132 -17.49 19.25 -4.77
C GLU A 132 -17.39 19.59 -3.28
N ALA A 133 -17.26 18.57 -2.42
CA ALA A 133 -17.08 18.81 -0.99
C ALA A 133 -15.77 19.57 -0.73
N CYS A 134 -14.70 19.18 -1.41
CA CYS A 134 -13.42 19.88 -1.37
C CYS A 134 -13.56 21.34 -1.84
N GLU A 135 -14.26 21.57 -2.95
CA GLU A 135 -14.49 22.94 -3.47
C GLU A 135 -15.28 23.80 -2.51
N ARG A 136 -16.38 23.25 -1.94
CA ARG A 136 -17.22 23.98 -0.97
C ARG A 136 -16.49 24.33 0.31
N GLY A 137 -15.68 23.39 0.84
CA GLY A 137 -14.96 23.59 2.10
C GLY A 137 -13.61 24.30 1.93
N GLY A 138 -13.07 24.34 0.72
CA GLY A 138 -11.69 24.79 0.50
C GLY A 138 -10.67 23.80 1.05
N SER A 139 -10.97 22.50 1.01
CA SER A 139 -10.19 21.41 1.59
C SER A 139 -9.59 20.49 0.52
N THR A 140 -8.63 19.68 0.93
CA THR A 140 -7.90 18.75 0.05
C THR A 140 -8.14 17.30 0.45
N PHE A 141 -8.33 16.44 -0.54
CA PHE A 141 -8.50 15.00 -0.36
C PHE A 141 -7.36 14.23 -1.04
N TYR A 142 -6.78 13.26 -0.33
CA TYR A 142 -5.68 12.44 -0.82
C TYR A 142 -5.80 10.99 -0.39
N GLY A 143 -5.68 10.06 -1.34
CA GLY A 143 -5.62 8.63 -1.09
C GLY A 143 -4.21 8.08 -1.29
N THR A 144 -3.75 7.20 -0.39
CA THR A 144 -2.42 6.59 -0.47
C THR A 144 -2.31 5.32 0.38
N GLY A 145 -1.20 4.63 0.26
CA GLY A 145 -0.84 3.45 1.02
C GLY A 145 0.54 2.95 0.64
N MET A 146 0.82 1.70 0.89
CA MET A 146 2.04 1.07 0.37
C MET A 146 1.84 0.66 -1.08
N ASN A 147 0.80 -0.13 -1.34
CA ASN A 147 0.42 -0.59 -2.67
C ASN A 147 -1.10 -0.85 -2.75
N PRO A 148 -1.82 -0.03 -3.50
CA PRO A 148 -1.32 1.10 -4.31
C PRO A 148 -0.90 2.30 -3.45
N GLY A 149 0.05 3.09 -3.95
CA GLY A 149 0.57 4.31 -3.32
C GLY A 149 2.10 4.43 -3.43
N LEU A 150 2.83 4.14 -2.35
CA LEU A 150 4.29 4.34 -2.31
C LEU A 150 5.04 3.50 -3.36
N ALA A 151 4.58 2.28 -3.66
CA ALA A 151 5.22 1.44 -4.68
C ALA A 151 5.24 2.10 -6.06
N GLN A 152 4.13 2.76 -6.45
CA GLN A 152 4.06 3.53 -7.70
C GLN A 152 4.94 4.77 -7.65
N ILE A 153 4.98 5.48 -6.52
CA ILE A 153 5.85 6.65 -6.35
C ILE A 153 7.32 6.27 -6.55
N LEU A 154 7.75 5.13 -5.99
CA LEU A 154 9.12 4.62 -6.19
C LEU A 154 9.38 4.30 -7.66
N THR A 155 8.41 3.69 -8.34
CA THR A 155 8.51 3.40 -9.78
C THR A 155 8.63 4.68 -10.60
N ILE A 156 7.81 5.69 -10.31
CA ILE A 156 7.84 7.00 -10.96
C ILE A 156 9.19 7.69 -10.73
N VAL A 157 9.71 7.67 -9.50
CA VAL A 157 11.01 8.30 -9.18
C VAL A 157 12.16 7.63 -9.93
N HIS A 158 12.15 6.30 -10.07
CA HIS A 158 13.16 5.58 -10.84
C HIS A 158 13.16 5.95 -12.34
N SER A 159 12.04 6.41 -12.89
CA SER A 159 11.99 6.84 -14.29
C SER A 159 12.82 8.09 -14.58
N ALA A 160 13.20 8.86 -13.55
CA ALA A 160 14.02 10.05 -13.71
C ALA A 160 15.44 9.77 -14.25
N ASP A 161 15.89 8.51 -14.21
CA ASP A 161 17.19 8.07 -14.74
C ASP A 161 17.11 7.61 -16.22
N VAL A 162 15.92 7.66 -16.84
CA VAL A 162 15.66 7.07 -18.17
C VAL A 162 15.37 8.18 -19.17
N THR A 163 15.95 8.09 -20.36
CA THR A 163 15.75 9.08 -21.44
C THR A 163 14.61 8.71 -22.38
N GLU A 164 14.28 7.43 -22.51
CA GLU A 164 13.20 6.88 -23.33
C GLU A 164 12.61 5.66 -22.63
N ILE A 165 11.29 5.59 -22.54
CA ILE A 165 10.55 4.51 -21.88
C ILE A 165 9.73 3.76 -22.90
N GLU A 166 9.93 2.45 -23.00
CA GLU A 166 9.10 1.53 -23.80
C GLU A 166 7.97 0.93 -22.97
N ARG A 167 8.29 0.52 -21.71
CA ARG A 167 7.35 -0.13 -20.79
C ARG A 167 7.76 0.11 -19.34
N VAL A 168 6.76 0.25 -18.47
CA VAL A 168 6.93 0.36 -17.01
C VAL A 168 6.17 -0.77 -16.34
N LEU A 169 6.83 -1.50 -15.46
CA LEU A 169 6.25 -2.53 -14.60
C LEU A 169 6.47 -2.18 -13.14
N CYS A 170 5.38 -2.08 -12.38
CA CYS A 170 5.35 -2.10 -10.93
C CYS A 170 4.75 -3.42 -10.46
N LYS A 171 5.47 -4.20 -9.65
CA LYS A 171 5.03 -5.53 -9.22
C LYS A 171 5.15 -5.69 -7.72
N GLU A 172 4.14 -6.26 -7.11
CA GLU A 172 4.15 -6.77 -5.75
C GLU A 172 4.23 -8.29 -5.76
N SER A 173 5.15 -8.87 -4.98
CA SER A 173 5.28 -10.32 -4.81
C SER A 173 5.33 -10.61 -3.31
N VAL A 174 4.20 -11.00 -2.72
CA VAL A 174 4.06 -11.11 -1.27
C VAL A 174 3.31 -12.36 -0.81
N ASP A 175 3.75 -12.88 0.34
CA ASP A 175 3.01 -13.86 1.12
C ASP A 175 1.92 -13.14 1.90
N VAL A 176 0.66 -13.38 1.52
CA VAL A 176 -0.51 -12.75 2.12
C VAL A 176 -1.08 -13.52 3.31
N SER A 177 -0.50 -14.65 3.69
CA SER A 177 -0.94 -15.45 4.86
C SER A 177 -0.83 -14.71 6.18
N CYS A 178 0.01 -13.68 6.23
CA CYS A 178 0.18 -12.83 7.41
C CYS A 178 -0.94 -11.79 7.61
N HIS A 179 -1.77 -11.56 6.61
CA HIS A 179 -2.91 -10.65 6.68
C HIS A 179 -4.14 -11.38 7.21
N HIS A 180 -4.29 -11.42 8.53
CA HIS A 180 -5.36 -12.15 9.22
C HIS A 180 -6.71 -11.44 9.12
N SER A 181 -7.35 -11.51 7.97
CA SER A 181 -8.70 -10.99 7.73
C SER A 181 -9.51 -12.01 6.93
N VAL A 182 -10.30 -12.82 7.63
CA VAL A 182 -11.17 -13.84 7.00
C VAL A 182 -12.13 -13.19 6.01
N GLU A 183 -12.70 -12.05 6.37
CA GLU A 183 -13.66 -11.32 5.52
C GLU A 183 -13.01 -10.90 4.22
N THR A 184 -11.84 -10.26 4.28
CA THR A 184 -11.08 -9.83 3.10
C THR A 184 -10.84 -10.98 2.14
N TRP A 185 -10.33 -12.10 2.63
CA TRP A 185 -9.95 -13.21 1.75
C TRP A 185 -11.13 -13.99 1.21
N ASN A 186 -12.24 -14.03 1.94
CA ASN A 186 -13.50 -14.56 1.42
C ASN A 186 -14.05 -13.69 0.27
N GLU A 187 -13.95 -12.36 0.39
CA GLU A 187 -14.37 -11.44 -0.69
C GLU A 187 -13.46 -11.54 -1.93
N VAL A 188 -12.18 -11.82 -1.74
CA VAL A 188 -11.22 -12.06 -2.83
C VAL A 188 -11.43 -13.42 -3.48
N GLY A 189 -12.01 -14.39 -2.74
CA GLY A 189 -12.33 -15.75 -3.23
C GLY A 189 -11.32 -16.81 -2.82
N PHE A 190 -10.35 -16.51 -1.94
CA PHE A 190 -9.44 -17.53 -1.41
C PHE A 190 -10.23 -18.62 -0.67
N GLY A 191 -9.75 -19.87 -0.75
CA GLY A 191 -10.42 -21.02 -0.15
C GLY A 191 -11.61 -21.59 -0.96
N LEU A 192 -12.12 -20.86 -1.96
CA LEU A 192 -13.09 -21.41 -2.91
C LEU A 192 -12.38 -22.37 -3.88
N PRO A 193 -13.10 -23.37 -4.47
CA PRO A 193 -12.55 -24.14 -5.57
C PRO A 193 -11.95 -23.24 -6.67
N VAL A 194 -10.75 -23.55 -7.14
CA VAL A 194 -10.04 -22.69 -8.11
C VAL A 194 -10.81 -22.52 -9.42
N ASP A 195 -11.67 -23.47 -9.76
CA ASP A 195 -12.54 -23.48 -10.94
C ASP A 195 -13.94 -22.91 -10.66
N ASP A 196 -14.21 -22.37 -9.46
CA ASP A 196 -15.48 -21.70 -9.15
C ASP A 196 -15.62 -20.47 -10.08
N PRO A 197 -16.71 -20.43 -10.89
CA PRO A 197 -16.88 -19.37 -11.90
C PRO A 197 -17.01 -17.96 -11.33
N ARG A 198 -17.17 -17.81 -10.02
CA ARG A 198 -17.24 -16.50 -9.35
C ARG A 198 -15.88 -15.91 -9.07
N VAL A 199 -14.85 -16.75 -8.92
CA VAL A 199 -13.50 -16.32 -8.49
C VAL A 199 -12.92 -15.19 -9.35
N PRO A 200 -12.95 -15.24 -10.69
CA PRO A 200 -12.40 -14.14 -11.49
C PRO A 200 -13.08 -12.79 -11.24
N ALA A 201 -14.39 -12.77 -11.15
CA ALA A 201 -15.14 -11.54 -10.89
C ALA A 201 -14.94 -11.01 -9.45
N MET A 202 -14.75 -11.90 -8.48
CA MET A 202 -14.43 -11.52 -7.09
C MET A 202 -13.04 -10.88 -7.03
N LEU A 203 -12.04 -11.50 -7.65
CA LEU A 203 -10.68 -10.98 -7.75
C LEU A 203 -10.67 -9.58 -8.39
N GLU A 204 -11.24 -9.45 -9.60
CA GLU A 204 -11.30 -8.18 -10.30
C GLU A 204 -11.98 -7.10 -9.46
N LYS A 205 -13.16 -7.38 -8.91
CA LYS A 205 -13.92 -6.43 -8.10
C LYS A 205 -13.11 -5.94 -6.91
N TYR A 206 -12.47 -6.86 -6.18
CA TYR A 206 -11.78 -6.52 -4.94
C TYR A 206 -10.43 -5.84 -5.17
N THR A 207 -9.75 -6.16 -6.26
CA THR A 207 -8.43 -5.60 -6.58
C THR A 207 -8.47 -4.44 -7.56
N ARG A 208 -9.66 -3.97 -7.95
CA ARG A 208 -9.82 -2.94 -8.98
C ARG A 208 -9.16 -1.59 -8.64
N VAL A 209 -8.89 -1.31 -7.39
CA VAL A 209 -8.09 -0.14 -6.99
C VAL A 209 -6.71 -0.10 -7.64
N PHE A 210 -6.19 -1.24 -8.11
CA PHE A 210 -4.92 -1.29 -8.84
C PHE A 210 -5.03 -0.79 -10.29
N GLU A 211 -6.23 -0.65 -10.84
CA GLU A 211 -6.46 0.14 -12.05
C GLU A 211 -6.05 1.61 -11.81
N ASP A 212 -6.38 2.16 -10.64
CA ASP A 212 -5.95 3.51 -10.27
C ASP A 212 -4.43 3.63 -10.14
N ALA A 213 -3.73 2.55 -9.76
CA ALA A 213 -2.27 2.55 -9.73
C ALA A 213 -1.65 2.71 -11.12
N VAL A 214 -2.25 2.05 -12.14
CA VAL A 214 -1.86 2.19 -13.55
C VAL A 214 -2.13 3.62 -14.03
N ARG A 215 -3.32 4.17 -13.75
CA ARG A 215 -3.71 5.53 -14.13
C ARG A 215 -2.84 6.59 -13.46
N LEU A 216 -2.50 6.42 -12.18
CA LEU A 216 -1.56 7.33 -11.49
C LEU A 216 -0.19 7.38 -12.18
N MET A 217 0.35 6.23 -12.57
CA MET A 217 1.63 6.19 -13.29
C MET A 217 1.50 6.85 -14.68
N ALA A 218 0.39 6.60 -15.38
CA ALA A 218 0.12 7.21 -16.67
C ALA A 218 0.04 8.74 -16.57
N ASP A 219 -0.71 9.27 -15.59
CA ASP A 219 -0.81 10.70 -15.32
C ASP A 219 0.58 11.33 -15.05
N CYS A 220 1.44 10.65 -14.28
CA CYS A 220 2.79 11.13 -14.00
C CYS A 220 3.73 11.11 -15.22
N PHE A 221 3.44 10.29 -16.21
CA PHE A 221 4.23 10.18 -17.45
C PHE A 221 3.63 10.95 -18.62
N ASP A 222 2.55 11.72 -18.41
CA ASP A 222 1.77 12.39 -19.46
C ASP A 222 1.36 11.42 -20.59
N LEU A 223 1.02 10.17 -20.21
CA LEU A 223 0.64 9.09 -21.12
C LEU A 223 -0.87 8.89 -21.13
N GLU A 224 -1.52 9.14 -22.27
CA GLU A 224 -2.94 8.82 -22.44
C GLU A 224 -3.11 7.33 -22.71
N LEU A 225 -3.92 6.66 -21.89
CA LEU A 225 -4.24 5.24 -22.04
C LEU A 225 -5.55 5.07 -22.80
N ASP A 226 -5.59 4.14 -23.76
CA ASP A 226 -6.82 3.74 -24.43
C ASP A 226 -7.76 3.03 -23.44
N GLU A 227 -7.22 2.08 -22.67
CA GLU A 227 -7.95 1.31 -21.67
C GLU A 227 -7.00 0.66 -20.66
N VAL A 228 -7.56 0.08 -19.59
CA VAL A 228 -6.83 -0.77 -18.66
C VAL A 228 -7.44 -2.17 -18.69
N HIS A 229 -6.66 -3.15 -19.13
CA HIS A 229 -7.05 -4.56 -19.16
C HIS A 229 -6.74 -5.26 -17.84
N PHE A 230 -7.62 -6.15 -17.42
CA PHE A 230 -7.38 -7.07 -16.30
C PHE A 230 -7.11 -8.48 -16.82
N ASP A 231 -5.99 -9.08 -16.40
CA ASP A 231 -5.60 -10.46 -16.70
C ASP A 231 -5.20 -11.17 -15.40
N TYR A 232 -5.36 -12.51 -15.35
CA TYR A 232 -5.12 -13.26 -14.14
C TYR A 232 -4.68 -14.70 -14.38
N GLU A 233 -3.90 -15.24 -13.44
CA GLU A 233 -3.58 -16.65 -13.31
C GLU A 233 -3.93 -17.11 -11.89
N LEU A 234 -4.53 -18.31 -11.75
CA LEU A 234 -4.98 -18.84 -10.47
C LEU A 234 -4.11 -20.01 -10.03
N GLY A 235 -3.74 -20.04 -8.75
CA GLY A 235 -2.98 -21.12 -8.14
C GLY A 235 -3.84 -21.97 -7.22
N ALA A 236 -4.06 -23.24 -7.58
CA ALA A 236 -4.78 -24.21 -6.78
C ALA A 236 -3.91 -24.79 -5.67
N CYS A 237 -4.42 -24.92 -4.44
CA CYS A 237 -3.75 -25.63 -3.37
C CYS A 237 -3.51 -27.10 -3.76
N THR A 238 -2.29 -27.58 -3.59
CA THR A 238 -1.91 -28.98 -3.86
C THR A 238 -2.25 -29.92 -2.68
N ASP A 239 -2.44 -29.35 -1.50
CA ASP A 239 -2.72 -30.04 -0.24
C ASP A 239 -3.77 -29.28 0.57
N ASP A 240 -4.33 -29.91 1.60
CA ASP A 240 -5.14 -29.21 2.61
C ASP A 240 -4.21 -28.42 3.52
N ILE A 241 -4.44 -27.11 3.63
CA ILE A 241 -3.59 -26.18 4.41
C ILE A 241 -4.41 -25.60 5.56
N ASP A 242 -3.87 -25.71 6.76
CA ASP A 242 -4.39 -25.07 7.96
C ASP A 242 -3.43 -23.97 8.41
N LEU A 243 -3.84 -22.71 8.23
CA LEU A 243 -3.09 -21.53 8.70
C LEU A 243 -3.41 -21.19 10.17
N GLY A 244 -4.26 -22.00 10.83
CA GLY A 244 -4.76 -21.73 12.18
C GLY A 244 -5.90 -20.71 12.23
N TRP A 245 -5.85 -19.66 11.44
CA TRP A 245 -6.87 -18.64 11.32
C TRP A 245 -7.70 -18.73 10.02
N TYR A 246 -7.19 -19.48 9.00
CA TYR A 246 -7.85 -19.68 7.71
C TYR A 246 -7.58 -21.09 7.18
N GLN A 247 -8.55 -21.65 6.49
CA GLN A 247 -8.46 -23.01 5.92
C GLN A 247 -8.46 -22.93 4.40
N LEU A 248 -7.51 -23.60 3.76
CA LEU A 248 -7.41 -23.71 2.33
C LEU A 248 -7.48 -25.20 1.93
N PRO A 249 -8.64 -25.70 1.54
CA PRO A 249 -8.78 -27.07 1.08
C PRO A 249 -7.93 -27.34 -0.17
N LYS A 250 -7.50 -28.57 -0.37
CA LYS A 250 -6.88 -29.00 -1.62
C LYS A 250 -7.78 -28.70 -2.83
N GLY A 251 -7.21 -28.12 -3.87
CA GLY A 251 -7.93 -27.66 -5.07
C GLY A 251 -8.60 -26.30 -4.93
N SER A 252 -8.53 -25.68 -3.77
CA SER A 252 -9.02 -24.30 -3.60
C SER A 252 -8.00 -23.27 -4.07
N LEU A 253 -8.46 -22.02 -4.28
CA LEU A 253 -7.60 -20.88 -4.57
C LEU A 253 -6.69 -20.61 -3.37
N GLY A 254 -5.38 -20.78 -3.54
CA GLY A 254 -4.33 -20.52 -2.54
C GLY A 254 -3.35 -19.45 -2.96
N GLY A 255 -3.43 -19.00 -4.21
CA GLY A 255 -2.62 -17.92 -4.77
C GLY A 255 -3.16 -17.41 -6.09
N CYS A 256 -2.77 -16.20 -6.47
CA CYS A 256 -3.12 -15.60 -7.75
C CYS A 256 -2.00 -14.69 -8.26
N TYR A 257 -1.93 -14.57 -9.58
CA TYR A 257 -1.09 -13.60 -10.27
C TYR A 257 -2.00 -12.73 -11.13
N LEU A 258 -2.17 -11.48 -10.70
CA LEU A 258 -3.08 -10.53 -11.33
C LEU A 258 -2.27 -9.46 -12.06
N LYS A 259 -2.80 -8.97 -13.17
CA LYS A 259 -2.16 -7.96 -14.01
C LYS A 259 -3.19 -6.91 -14.40
N TYR A 260 -2.90 -5.67 -14.14
CA TYR A 260 -3.59 -4.49 -14.67
C TYR A 260 -2.68 -3.85 -15.71
N LEU A 261 -3.12 -3.82 -16.97
CA LEU A 261 -2.32 -3.46 -18.12
C LEU A 261 -2.89 -2.19 -18.75
N GLY A 262 -2.15 -1.09 -18.64
CA GLY A 262 -2.46 0.18 -19.29
C GLY A 262 -2.04 0.12 -20.77
N MET A 263 -3.03 0.12 -21.66
CA MET A 263 -2.86 -0.10 -23.09
C MET A 263 -2.74 1.21 -23.85
N VAL A 264 -1.83 1.23 -24.83
CA VAL A 264 -1.71 2.28 -25.86
C VAL A 264 -1.42 1.59 -27.18
N ASP A 265 -2.26 1.80 -28.19
CA ASP A 265 -2.15 1.15 -29.52
C ASP A 265 -1.99 -0.39 -29.42
N ASP A 266 -2.85 -1.05 -28.65
CA ASP A 266 -2.83 -2.50 -28.36
C ASP A 266 -1.53 -3.00 -27.67
N VAL A 267 -0.69 -2.12 -27.15
CA VAL A 267 0.55 -2.48 -26.43
C VAL A 267 0.43 -2.09 -24.95
N ALA A 268 0.73 -3.02 -24.04
CA ALA A 268 0.83 -2.72 -22.62
C ALA A 268 2.07 -1.83 -22.36
N ARG A 269 1.84 -0.58 -21.97
CA ARG A 269 2.89 0.40 -21.66
C ARG A 269 3.14 0.55 -20.18
N ILE A 270 2.09 0.43 -19.36
CA ILE A 270 2.17 0.49 -17.91
C ILE A 270 1.51 -0.75 -17.35
N GLU A 271 2.23 -1.46 -16.50
CA GLU A 271 1.78 -2.71 -15.92
C GLU A 271 1.85 -2.66 -14.40
N MET A 272 0.76 -3.04 -13.74
CA MET A 272 0.72 -3.29 -12.30
C MET A 272 0.44 -4.76 -12.05
N HIS A 273 1.40 -5.47 -11.45
CA HIS A 273 1.30 -6.90 -11.22
C HIS A 273 1.23 -7.23 -9.72
N LEU A 274 0.39 -8.21 -9.36
CA LEU A 274 0.22 -8.72 -8.00
C LEU A 274 0.44 -10.22 -8.00
N GLU A 275 1.49 -10.68 -7.36
CA GLU A 275 1.71 -12.08 -7.01
C GLU A 275 1.36 -12.28 -5.54
N TRP A 276 0.18 -12.80 -5.26
CA TRP A 276 -0.33 -13.07 -3.92
C TRP A 276 -0.44 -14.57 -3.67
N GLN A 277 0.11 -15.03 -2.58
CA GLN A 277 0.10 -16.44 -2.24
C GLN A 277 -0.01 -16.61 -0.72
N MET A 278 -0.92 -17.48 -0.26
CA MET A 278 -1.06 -17.81 1.17
C MET A 278 -0.25 -19.02 1.59
N THR A 279 0.25 -19.79 0.63
CA THR A 279 1.00 -21.00 0.88
C THR A 279 1.90 -21.32 -0.31
N PRO A 280 3.12 -21.85 -0.10
CA PRO A 280 3.94 -22.32 -1.20
C PRO A 280 3.41 -23.61 -1.85
N HIS A 281 2.39 -24.25 -1.25
CA HIS A 281 1.75 -25.45 -1.76
C HIS A 281 0.63 -25.14 -2.77
N THR A 282 0.97 -24.41 -3.82
CA THR A 282 0.06 -24.08 -4.94
C THR A 282 0.63 -24.54 -6.28
N ALA A 283 -0.24 -24.75 -7.25
CA ALA A 283 0.12 -24.99 -8.65
C ALA A 283 -0.69 -24.03 -9.55
N PRO A 284 -0.02 -23.10 -10.30
CA PRO A 284 1.43 -22.83 -10.25
C PRO A 284 1.89 -22.25 -8.90
N ASN A 285 3.21 -22.34 -8.64
CA ASN A 285 3.87 -21.66 -7.55
C ASN A 285 4.81 -20.58 -8.13
N TRP A 286 4.56 -19.32 -7.80
CA TRP A 286 5.34 -18.18 -8.33
C TRP A 286 6.60 -17.85 -7.52
N ASN A 287 6.93 -18.63 -6.47
CA ASN A 287 8.10 -18.41 -5.62
C ASN A 287 8.16 -16.98 -5.07
N ILE A 288 7.17 -16.63 -4.26
CA ILE A 288 7.00 -15.29 -3.66
C ILE A 288 8.31 -14.75 -3.08
N GLN A 289 8.65 -13.50 -3.42
CA GLN A 289 9.92 -12.89 -3.09
C GLN A 289 9.88 -11.93 -1.90
N GLY A 290 8.70 -11.59 -1.39
CA GLY A 290 8.52 -10.67 -0.27
C GLY A 290 8.99 -9.24 -0.58
N CYS A 291 8.75 -8.73 -1.79
CA CYS A 291 9.26 -7.44 -2.24
C CYS A 291 8.34 -6.75 -3.24
N TYR A 292 8.65 -5.46 -3.47
CA TYR A 292 8.11 -4.70 -4.60
C TYR A 292 9.20 -4.58 -5.66
N ILE A 293 8.84 -4.69 -6.93
CA ILE A 293 9.76 -4.67 -8.06
C ILE A 293 9.34 -3.55 -9.00
N THR A 294 10.29 -2.71 -9.36
CA THR A 294 10.20 -1.78 -10.48
C THR A 294 11.05 -2.30 -11.62
N GLN A 295 10.48 -2.41 -12.82
CA GLN A 295 11.21 -2.63 -14.05
C GLN A 295 10.78 -1.57 -15.05
N ILE A 296 11.73 -0.87 -15.63
CA ILE A 296 11.52 0.09 -16.70
C ILE A 296 12.35 -0.39 -17.88
N ASP A 297 11.68 -0.77 -18.94
CA ASP A 297 12.30 -1.10 -20.22
C ASP A 297 12.42 0.22 -21.00
N GLY A 298 13.65 0.60 -21.32
CA GLY A 298 13.95 1.90 -21.93
C GLY A 298 15.45 2.11 -22.08
N ASP A 299 15.87 3.35 -22.21
CA ASP A 299 17.29 3.73 -22.33
C ASP A 299 17.72 4.70 -21.20
N PRO A 300 18.47 4.22 -20.20
CA PRO A 300 18.80 2.82 -19.88
C PRO A 300 17.61 2.03 -19.30
N CYS A 301 17.71 0.70 -19.25
CA CYS A 301 16.77 -0.13 -18.51
C CYS A 301 17.02 -0.03 -17.01
N ILE A 302 15.95 0.01 -16.21
CA ILE A 302 16.00 0.01 -14.75
C ILE A 302 15.40 -1.27 -14.20
N TYR A 303 16.05 -1.86 -13.22
CA TYR A 303 15.51 -2.96 -12.41
C TYR A 303 15.81 -2.70 -10.94
N SER A 304 14.78 -2.57 -10.12
CA SER A 304 14.92 -2.31 -8.68
C SER A 304 14.05 -3.27 -7.87
N LYS A 305 14.58 -3.74 -6.74
CA LYS A 305 13.82 -4.48 -5.72
C LYS A 305 13.78 -3.68 -4.44
N HIS A 306 12.57 -3.40 -3.96
CA HIS A 306 12.35 -2.76 -2.67
C HIS A 306 11.91 -3.82 -1.66
N LEU A 307 12.83 -4.18 -0.77
CA LEU A 307 12.55 -5.08 0.35
C LEU A 307 12.30 -4.25 1.61
N ILE A 308 11.24 -4.60 2.32
CA ILE A 308 10.92 -4.01 3.61
C ILE A 308 11.27 -5.03 4.67
N LEU A 309 12.31 -4.72 5.42
CA LEU A 309 12.79 -5.59 6.46
C LEU A 309 12.42 -5.03 7.84
N PRO A 310 12.10 -5.88 8.78
CA PRO A 310 11.86 -5.47 10.15
C PRO A 310 13.14 -4.95 10.82
N LYS A 311 12.96 -4.20 11.90
CA LYS A 311 14.09 -3.76 12.72
C LYS A 311 14.88 -4.99 13.22
N PRO A 312 16.24 -4.98 13.15
CA PRO A 312 17.07 -6.05 13.71
C PRO A 312 16.68 -6.37 15.17
N GLY A 313 16.58 -7.65 15.49
CA GLY A 313 16.16 -8.11 16.81
C GLY A 313 14.65 -8.17 17.04
N THR A 314 13.83 -7.87 16.02
CA THR A 314 12.38 -8.08 16.08
C THR A 314 12.09 -9.58 16.06
N ASP A 315 11.28 -10.05 17.02
CA ASP A 315 10.84 -11.45 17.06
C ASP A 315 9.71 -11.69 16.04
N PHE A 316 10.02 -12.44 14.99
CA PHE A 316 9.08 -12.82 13.93
C PHE A 316 8.35 -14.14 14.17
N SER A 317 8.57 -14.80 15.29
CA SER A 317 7.78 -15.99 15.66
C SER A 317 6.30 -15.67 15.87
N SER A 318 5.98 -14.38 16.08
CA SER A 318 4.61 -13.88 16.27
C SER A 318 4.05 -13.31 14.96
N ALA A 319 2.97 -13.91 14.45
CA ALA A 319 2.19 -13.39 13.34
C ALA A 319 1.72 -11.93 13.58
N ALA A 320 1.41 -11.58 14.83
CA ALA A 320 1.01 -10.22 15.21
C ALA A 320 2.14 -9.20 14.97
N THR A 321 3.39 -9.57 15.25
CA THR A 321 4.55 -8.69 15.01
C THR A 321 4.74 -8.46 13.49
N PHE A 322 4.60 -9.51 12.71
CA PHE A 322 4.71 -9.40 11.25
C PHE A 322 3.58 -8.53 10.68
N ALA A 323 2.35 -8.76 11.10
CA ALA A 323 1.20 -7.93 10.69
C ALA A 323 1.39 -6.46 11.06
N ALA A 324 1.94 -6.14 12.25
CA ALA A 324 2.20 -4.77 12.68
C ALA A 324 3.23 -4.05 11.77
N VAL A 325 4.23 -4.77 11.25
CA VAL A 325 5.17 -4.21 10.25
C VAL A 325 4.43 -3.86 8.96
N GLY A 326 3.62 -4.77 8.43
CA GLY A 326 2.79 -4.53 7.23
C GLY A 326 1.86 -3.32 7.40
N MET A 327 1.15 -3.24 8.53
CA MET A 327 0.27 -2.09 8.83
C MET A 327 1.07 -0.77 8.94
N THR A 328 2.25 -0.80 9.57
CA THR A 328 3.11 0.37 9.65
C THR A 328 3.53 0.86 8.26
N VAL A 329 3.96 -0.06 7.41
CA VAL A 329 4.40 0.26 6.05
C VAL A 329 3.26 0.83 5.21
N THR A 330 2.05 0.30 5.37
CA THR A 330 0.86 0.79 4.66
C THR A 330 0.43 2.18 5.13
N GLY A 331 0.50 2.45 6.43
CA GLY A 331 -0.04 3.71 6.98
C GLY A 331 0.96 4.87 7.02
N MET A 332 2.27 4.60 7.08
CA MET A 332 3.27 5.68 7.16
C MET A 332 3.28 6.63 5.96
N PRO A 333 3.06 6.18 4.69
CA PRO A 333 2.89 7.09 3.58
C PRO A 333 1.78 8.13 3.81
N ALA A 334 0.65 7.73 4.42
CA ALA A 334 -0.42 8.64 4.76
C ALA A 334 0.01 9.67 5.81
N LEU A 335 0.60 9.25 6.93
CA LEU A 335 1.06 10.20 7.96
C LEU A 335 2.13 11.17 7.43
N ASN A 336 3.07 10.68 6.63
CA ASN A 336 4.14 11.52 6.07
C ASN A 336 3.64 12.48 4.99
N SER A 337 2.46 12.24 4.39
CA SER A 337 1.87 13.13 3.39
C SER A 337 1.04 14.28 3.98
N ILE A 338 0.60 14.19 5.24
CA ILE A 338 -0.32 15.16 5.86
C ILE A 338 0.12 16.61 5.62
N ARG A 339 1.38 16.94 5.87
CA ARG A 339 1.90 18.30 5.66
C ARG A 339 1.72 18.78 4.22
N ALA A 340 1.94 17.88 3.26
CA ALA A 340 1.80 18.19 1.85
C ALA A 340 0.37 18.44 1.43
N VAL A 341 -0.52 17.63 2.00
CA VAL A 341 -1.96 17.74 1.73
C VAL A 341 -2.50 19.05 2.30
N VAL A 342 -2.11 19.39 3.54
CA VAL A 342 -2.51 20.66 4.17
C VAL A 342 -1.95 21.88 3.44
N ASP A 343 -0.77 21.77 2.83
CA ASP A 343 -0.16 22.85 2.05
C ASP A 343 -0.62 22.87 0.58
N ALA A 344 -1.43 21.90 0.13
CA ALA A 344 -1.89 21.77 -1.27
C ALA A 344 -3.12 22.65 -1.56
N PRO A 345 -3.39 22.96 -2.85
CA PRO A 345 -4.63 23.62 -3.21
C PRO A 345 -5.84 22.69 -2.99
N PRO A 346 -7.04 23.28 -2.73
CA PRO A 346 -8.26 22.51 -2.56
C PRO A 346 -8.57 21.60 -3.77
N GLY A 347 -9.08 20.40 -3.47
CA GLY A 347 -9.48 19.43 -4.48
C GLY A 347 -9.02 18.00 -4.17
N ILE A 348 -9.27 17.08 -5.09
CA ILE A 348 -8.67 15.74 -5.06
C ILE A 348 -7.27 15.88 -5.63
N VAL A 349 -6.27 15.51 -4.82
CA VAL A 349 -4.87 15.48 -5.25
C VAL A 349 -4.33 14.05 -5.26
N THR A 350 -3.36 13.80 -6.11
CA THR A 350 -2.65 12.54 -6.24
C THR A 350 -1.16 12.72 -5.98
N SER A 351 -0.40 11.65 -6.05
CA SER A 351 1.07 11.74 -5.97
C SER A 351 1.70 12.49 -7.15
N ALA A 352 0.96 12.68 -8.25
CA ALA A 352 1.39 13.52 -9.38
C ALA A 352 1.38 15.02 -9.02
N ASP A 353 0.46 15.42 -8.15
CA ASP A 353 0.27 16.83 -7.75
C ASP A 353 1.14 17.23 -6.57
N LEU A 354 1.46 16.26 -5.71
CA LEU A 354 2.18 16.51 -4.47
C LEU A 354 3.70 16.43 -4.67
N PRO A 355 4.48 17.33 -4.05
CA PRO A 355 5.93 17.19 -4.07
C PRO A 355 6.36 15.88 -3.38
N LEU A 356 7.46 15.29 -3.86
CA LEU A 356 8.05 14.09 -3.27
C LEU A 356 8.18 14.22 -1.75
N ARG A 357 7.71 13.22 -1.02
CA ARG A 357 7.71 13.19 0.44
C ARG A 357 8.78 12.27 0.98
N ALA A 358 9.44 12.77 2.00
CA ALA A 358 10.40 12.02 2.77
C ALA A 358 9.90 11.78 4.19
N PHE A 359 10.71 11.10 4.97
CA PHE A 359 10.52 10.89 6.39
C PHE A 359 10.34 12.22 7.14
N ALA A 360 9.27 12.35 7.92
CA ALA A 360 8.94 13.54 8.70
C ALA A 360 9.15 13.36 10.22
N GLY A 361 9.53 12.16 10.67
CA GLY A 361 9.75 11.84 12.07
C GLY A 361 11.11 12.35 12.61
N ARG A 362 11.52 11.78 13.76
CA ARG A 362 12.82 12.07 14.38
C ARG A 362 13.83 10.98 14.06
N PHE A 363 15.07 11.36 13.83
CA PHE A 363 16.14 10.38 13.89
C PHE A 363 16.22 9.79 15.29
N ALA A 364 16.29 8.47 15.40
CA ALA A 364 16.53 7.83 16.68
C ALA A 364 17.87 8.28 17.23
N GLU A 365 17.96 8.50 18.56
CA GLU A 365 19.26 8.67 19.21
C GLU A 365 20.10 7.45 18.86
N SER A 366 21.35 7.69 18.37
CA SER A 366 22.23 6.61 17.99
C SER A 366 22.40 5.66 19.19
N VAL A 367 21.92 4.45 19.06
CA VAL A 367 22.39 3.37 19.93
C VAL A 367 23.85 3.21 19.55
N VAL A 368 24.75 3.80 20.33
CA VAL A 368 26.19 3.48 20.27
C VAL A 368 26.33 2.03 20.75
N GLY A 369 25.98 1.12 19.84
CA GLY A 369 26.21 -0.31 19.96
C GLY A 369 27.63 -0.58 19.60
N THR A 370 28.39 -1.01 20.57
CA THR A 370 29.71 -1.64 20.45
C THR A 370 29.83 -2.47 19.17
N GLY A 371 30.84 -2.11 18.37
CA GLY A 371 31.26 -2.64 17.09
C GLY A 371 30.81 -4.05 16.71
N GLY A 372 30.01 -4.10 15.69
CA GLY A 372 29.75 -5.29 14.88
C GLY A 372 29.53 -4.83 13.46
N THR A 373 30.54 -5.00 12.61
CA THR A 373 30.49 -4.81 11.16
C THR A 373 29.71 -5.94 10.49
N GLY A 374 28.46 -6.16 10.91
CA GLY A 374 27.52 -7.09 10.28
C GLY A 374 26.29 -6.30 9.90
N GLY A 375 26.15 -5.91 8.66
CA GLY A 375 24.86 -5.52 8.11
C GLY A 375 23.87 -6.68 8.31
N PRO A 376 22.54 -6.41 8.34
CA PRO A 376 21.56 -7.48 8.41
C PRO A 376 21.85 -8.44 7.24
N GLY A 377 22.16 -9.70 7.56
CA GLY A 377 22.35 -10.73 6.54
C GLY A 377 21.06 -10.78 5.71
N GLY A 378 21.13 -10.32 4.50
CA GLY A 378 20.04 -10.52 3.56
C GLY A 378 19.72 -12.02 3.47
N PRO A 379 18.49 -12.41 3.12
CA PRO A 379 18.19 -13.80 2.86
C PRO A 379 19.24 -14.34 1.89
N ALA A 380 19.83 -15.50 2.22
CA ALA A 380 20.89 -16.10 1.42
C ALA A 380 20.43 -16.11 -0.05
N GLU A 381 21.16 -15.44 -0.91
CA GLU A 381 20.96 -15.53 -2.35
C GLU A 381 21.09 -17.00 -2.73
N SER A 382 19.99 -17.64 -3.07
CA SER A 382 20.05 -18.86 -3.85
C SER A 382 20.59 -18.42 -5.21
N VAL A 383 21.89 -18.58 -5.39
CA VAL A 383 22.58 -18.42 -6.68
C VAL A 383 21.86 -19.32 -7.67
N VAL A 384 21.04 -18.75 -8.52
CA VAL A 384 20.55 -19.40 -9.72
C VAL A 384 21.78 -19.57 -10.59
N GLY A 385 22.35 -20.79 -10.57
CA GLY A 385 23.42 -21.16 -11.44
C GLY A 385 22.97 -21.03 -12.88
N THR A 386 23.46 -20.04 -13.60
CA THR A 386 23.41 -20.04 -15.05
C THR A 386 24.31 -21.17 -15.52
N GLY A 387 23.70 -22.28 -15.96
CA GLY A 387 24.37 -23.37 -16.61
C GLY A 387 25.02 -22.90 -17.91
N GLY A 388 26.28 -22.49 -17.82
CA GLY A 388 27.13 -22.33 -18.98
C GLY A 388 27.49 -23.68 -19.54
N THR A 389 27.01 -23.95 -20.74
CA THR A 389 27.46 -25.11 -21.55
C THR A 389 28.95 -24.92 -21.85
N GLY A 390 29.80 -25.71 -21.19
CA GLY A 390 31.23 -25.76 -21.43
C GLY A 390 31.53 -26.31 -22.81
N GLY A 391 32.16 -25.51 -23.62
CA GLY A 391 32.83 -25.96 -24.83
C GLY A 391 34.05 -26.80 -24.47
N THR A 392 34.09 -28.02 -24.95
CA THR A 392 35.22 -28.93 -24.83
C THR A 392 36.40 -28.42 -25.64
N GLY A 393 37.42 -27.93 -24.91
CA GLY A 393 38.73 -27.65 -25.49
C GLY A 393 39.50 -28.99 -25.77
N GLY A 394 39.94 -29.17 -26.98
CA GLY A 394 40.75 -30.30 -27.38
C GLY A 394 42.16 -30.25 -26.75
N THR A 395 42.54 -31.36 -26.24
CA THR A 395 43.89 -31.67 -25.76
C THR A 395 44.84 -31.91 -26.90
N GLY A 396 45.93 -31.16 -26.97
CA GLY A 396 47.06 -31.49 -27.80
C GLY A 396 47.82 -32.69 -27.23
N GLY A 397 48.05 -33.67 -28.09
CA GLY A 397 48.93 -34.79 -27.86
C GLY A 397 50.23 -34.60 -28.60
N THR A 398 51.33 -34.62 -27.90
CA THR A 398 52.72 -34.75 -28.36
C THR A 398 52.97 -36.18 -28.77
N GLY A 399 53.85 -36.42 -29.75
CA GLY A 399 54.52 -37.68 -29.89
C GLY A 399 55.02 -38.04 -31.27
N ASP A 400 56.24 -37.84 -31.38
CA ASP A 400 57.33 -38.44 -32.21
C ASP A 400 56.99 -39.50 -33.26
N GLY A 401 57.71 -39.40 -34.37
CA GLY A 401 58.44 -40.49 -34.95
C GLY A 401 58.01 -40.99 -36.31
N ALA A 402 58.79 -40.70 -37.26
CA ALA A 402 59.22 -41.26 -38.52
C ALA A 402 58.79 -40.57 -39.81
#